data_38ca0b9a2a3f899eed85100217e22ebe
#
_entry.id   38ca0b9a2a3f899eed85100217e22ebe
#
_cell.length_a   1.000
_cell.length_b   1.000
_cell.length_c   1.000
_cell.angle_alpha   90.00
_cell.angle_beta   90.00
_cell.angle_gamma   90.00
#
_symmetry.space_group_name_H-M   'P 1'
#
loop_
_entity.id
_entity.type
_entity.pdbx_description
1 polymer ?
#
loop_
_entity_poly.entity_id
_entity_poly.type
_entity_poly.pdbx_seq_one_letter_code
_entity_poly.pdbx_strand_id
1 'polypeptide(L)'
;MPLDTGGLPTTPLRPDLKLIADMIEPGTRVLDIGCGDGALLAYLATEKNVDARGVELSQDGVNACVARGLSVIQGDADTDLSYYPDSAFDFVVLGQTLQATRNPKAVLENLVRIG
;
A
#
# COMPACT_ATOMS: atom_id res chain seq x y z
N MET A 1 28.36 -12.04 4.70
CA MET A 1 27.92 -11.90 4.31
C MET A 1 27.20 -11.96 3.94
N PRO A 2 27.01 -11.96 3.80
CA PRO A 2 26.31 -12.01 3.36
C PRO A 2 25.47 -11.84 2.81
N LEU A 3 25.45 -11.70 2.52
CA LEU A 3 24.72 -11.70 2.12
C LEU A 3 23.96 -12.06 1.54
N ASP A 4 23.88 -12.25 1.26
CA ASP A 4 23.24 -12.52 0.73
C ASP A 4 22.37 -13.11 0.52
N THR A 5 22.43 -13.28 0.72
CA THR A 5 21.14 -13.73 0.76
C THR A 5 20.31 -13.77 -0.50
N GLY A 6 20.20 -14.84 -1.11
CA GLY A 6 19.49 -14.90 -2.36
C GLY A 6 19.98 -13.95 -3.42
N GLY A 7 21.05 -13.27 -3.13
CA GLY A 7 21.68 -12.37 -4.08
C GLY A 7 20.96 -11.07 -4.33
N LEU A 8 19.78 -10.86 -3.78
CA LEU A 8 19.06 -9.60 -3.98
C LEU A 8 19.39 -8.65 -2.85
N PRO A 9 19.93 -7.47 -3.16
CA PRO A 9 20.14 -6.48 -2.12
C PRO A 9 18.81 -6.03 -1.56
N THR A 10 18.72 -5.99 -0.25
CA THR A 10 17.57 -5.36 0.41
C THR A 10 17.78 -3.87 0.37
N THR A 11 16.94 -3.18 -0.39
CA THR A 11 16.93 -1.72 -0.36
C THR A 11 16.24 -1.28 0.93
N PRO A 12 16.91 -0.48 1.76
CA PRO A 12 16.26 0.04 2.95
C PRO A 12 15.03 0.85 2.57
N LEU A 13 13.98 0.71 3.37
CA LEU A 13 12.77 1.50 3.19
C LEU A 13 13.10 2.97 3.47
N ARG A 14 12.56 3.87 2.64
CA ARG A 14 12.76 5.31 2.87
C ARG A 14 12.28 5.68 4.28
N PRO A 15 12.93 6.66 4.94
CA PRO A 15 12.60 7.01 6.33
C PRO A 15 11.14 7.39 6.54
N ASP A 16 10.49 8.07 5.58
CA ASP A 16 9.09 8.44 5.67
C ASP A 16 8.18 7.21 5.66
N LEU A 17 8.46 6.25 4.80
CA LEU A 17 7.72 5.00 4.75
C LEU A 17 8.00 4.13 5.98
N LYS A 18 9.21 4.17 6.50
CA LYS A 18 9.56 3.42 7.71
C LYS A 18 8.77 3.92 8.92
N LEU A 19 8.58 5.23 9.03
CA LEU A 19 7.74 5.81 10.09
C LEU A 19 6.31 5.30 9.99
N ILE A 20 5.76 5.24 8.79
CA ILE A 20 4.41 4.71 8.56
C ILE A 20 4.36 3.23 8.95
N ALA A 21 5.33 2.45 8.50
CA ALA A 21 5.40 1.03 8.80
C ALA A 21 5.48 0.76 10.30
N ASP A 22 6.24 1.57 11.03
CA ASP A 22 6.39 1.42 12.48
C ASP A 22 5.08 1.68 13.24
N MET A 23 4.16 2.43 12.66
CA MET A 23 2.84 2.70 13.25
C MET A 23 1.85 1.56 13.03
N ILE A 24 2.11 0.67 12.09
CA ILE A 24 1.21 -0.41 11.72
C ILE A 24 1.53 -1.64 12.55
N GLU A 25 0.51 -2.19 13.21
CA GLU A 25 0.69 -3.37 14.04
C GLU A 25 0.86 -4.63 13.19
N PRO A 26 1.71 -5.58 13.60
CA PRO A 26 1.86 -6.85 12.90
C PRO A 26 0.54 -7.63 12.85
N GLY A 27 0.35 -8.37 11.77
CA GLY A 27 -0.81 -9.25 11.62
C GLY A 27 -2.10 -8.55 11.27
N THR A 28 -2.08 -7.25 10.96
CA THR A 28 -3.28 -6.48 10.61
C THR A 28 -3.53 -6.49 9.11
N ARG A 29 -4.69 -5.94 8.73
CA ARG A 29 -5.08 -5.76 7.31
C ARG A 29 -4.82 -4.32 6.93
N VAL A 30 -4.05 -4.11 5.86
CA VAL A 30 -3.67 -2.77 5.42
C VAL A 30 -4.00 -2.58 3.94
N LEU A 31 -4.60 -1.45 3.62
CA LEU A 31 -4.78 -1.00 2.25
C LEU A 31 -3.89 0.21 1.99
N ASP A 32 -3.04 0.13 0.97
CA ASP A 32 -2.18 1.23 0.54
C ASP A 32 -2.71 1.79 -0.79
N ILE A 33 -3.18 3.01 -0.76
CA ILE A 33 -3.74 3.68 -1.93
C ILE A 33 -2.67 4.55 -2.57
N GLY A 34 -2.39 4.30 -3.86
CA GLY A 34 -1.27 4.91 -4.53
C GLY A 34 0.04 4.25 -4.13
N CYS A 35 0.07 2.93 -4.13
CA CYS A 35 1.19 2.17 -3.59
C CYS A 35 2.46 2.23 -4.45
N GLY A 36 2.40 2.78 -5.64
CA GLY A 36 3.55 2.91 -6.52
C GLY A 36 4.15 1.56 -6.87
N ASP A 37 5.45 1.41 -6.63
CA ASP A 37 6.17 0.17 -6.90
C ASP A 37 6.02 -0.89 -5.80
N GLY A 38 5.28 -0.57 -4.75
CA GLY A 38 4.99 -1.50 -3.68
C GLY A 38 6.04 -1.63 -2.59
N ALA A 39 6.95 -0.66 -2.46
CA ALA A 39 8.01 -0.74 -1.46
C ALA A 39 7.46 -0.90 -0.05
N LEU A 40 6.45 -0.10 0.33
CA LEU A 40 5.83 -0.20 1.64
C LEU A 40 5.09 -1.53 1.81
N LEU A 41 4.32 -1.94 0.81
CA LEU A 41 3.60 -3.21 0.87
C LEU A 41 4.53 -4.39 1.04
N ALA A 42 5.64 -4.42 0.32
CA ALA A 42 6.64 -5.48 0.42
C ALA A 42 7.22 -5.53 1.82
N TYR A 43 7.57 -4.38 2.39
CA TYR A 43 8.10 -4.31 3.75
C TYR A 43 7.08 -4.84 4.77
N LEU A 44 5.84 -4.38 4.69
CA LEU A 44 4.79 -4.80 5.63
C LEU A 44 4.52 -6.30 5.54
N ALA A 45 4.47 -6.84 4.33
CA ALA A 45 4.18 -8.26 4.14
C ALA A 45 5.32 -9.15 4.66
N THR A 46 6.57 -8.75 4.44
CA THR A 46 7.73 -9.56 4.80
C THR A 46 8.18 -9.35 6.24
N GLU A 47 8.17 -8.12 6.74
CA GLU A 47 8.75 -7.80 8.05
C GLU A 47 7.72 -7.75 9.16
N LYS A 48 6.44 -7.57 8.84
CA LYS A 48 5.41 -7.40 9.87
C LYS A 48 4.25 -8.39 9.73
N ASN A 49 4.33 -9.31 8.79
CA ASN A 49 3.29 -10.31 8.55
C ASN A 49 1.90 -9.67 8.41
N VAL A 50 1.82 -8.58 7.67
CA VAL A 50 0.61 -7.83 7.42
C VAL A 50 -0.08 -8.39 6.18
N ASP A 51 -1.42 -8.48 6.21
CA ASP A 51 -2.20 -8.70 4.99
C ASP A 51 -2.26 -7.36 4.24
N ALA A 52 -1.25 -7.12 3.42
CA ALA A 52 -1.04 -5.85 2.74
C ALA A 52 -1.61 -5.92 1.32
N ARG A 53 -2.50 -4.98 1.02
CA ARG A 53 -3.12 -4.86 -0.29
C ARG A 53 -2.96 -3.46 -0.80
N GLY A 54 -2.91 -3.31 -2.13
CA GLY A 54 -2.70 -2.01 -2.74
C GLY A 54 -3.67 -1.71 -3.86
N VAL A 55 -3.88 -0.43 -4.06
CA VAL A 55 -4.57 0.12 -5.23
C VAL A 55 -3.63 1.09 -5.90
N GLU A 56 -3.42 0.93 -7.18
CA GLU A 56 -2.49 1.77 -7.94
C GLU A 56 -3.11 2.15 -9.28
N LEU A 57 -3.08 3.43 -9.61
CA LEU A 57 -3.64 3.95 -10.85
C LEU A 57 -2.79 3.55 -12.07
N SER A 58 -1.48 3.59 -11.92
CA SER A 58 -0.53 3.32 -13.00
C SER A 58 -0.42 1.84 -13.30
N GLN A 59 -0.58 1.46 -14.56
CA GLN A 59 -0.37 0.06 -14.98
C GLN A 59 1.06 -0.39 -14.71
N ASP A 60 2.04 0.48 -14.91
CA ASP A 60 3.44 0.16 -14.64
C ASP A 60 3.67 -0.11 -13.16
N GLY A 61 3.05 0.67 -12.29
CA GLY A 61 3.11 0.43 -10.85
C GLY A 61 2.48 -0.89 -10.46
N VAL A 62 1.31 -1.21 -11.01
CA VAL A 62 0.66 -2.50 -10.78
C VAL A 62 1.56 -3.65 -11.23
N ASN A 63 2.14 -3.53 -12.43
CA ASN A 63 3.01 -4.57 -12.96
C ASN A 63 4.24 -4.79 -12.07
N ALA A 64 4.83 -3.72 -11.57
CA ALA A 64 5.98 -3.80 -10.66
C ALA A 64 5.61 -4.51 -9.36
N CYS A 65 4.43 -4.23 -8.80
CA CYS A 65 3.95 -4.87 -7.60
C CYS A 65 3.66 -6.35 -7.82
N VAL A 66 3.00 -6.69 -8.91
CA VAL A 66 2.68 -8.08 -9.24
C VAL A 66 3.96 -8.89 -9.45
N ALA A 67 4.98 -8.30 -10.07
CA ALA A 67 6.27 -8.94 -10.26
C ALA A 67 6.95 -9.26 -8.92
N ARG A 68 6.64 -8.51 -7.86
CA ARG A 68 7.12 -8.78 -6.50
C ARG A 68 6.26 -9.77 -5.74
N GLY A 69 5.17 -10.24 -6.32
CA GLY A 69 4.23 -11.13 -5.65
C GLY A 69 3.27 -10.43 -4.70
N LEU A 70 3.07 -9.13 -4.88
CA LEU A 70 2.17 -8.34 -4.03
C LEU A 70 0.74 -8.36 -4.55
N SER A 71 -0.21 -8.22 -3.63
CA SER A 71 -1.65 -8.15 -3.94
C SER A 71 -2.04 -6.72 -4.26
N VAL A 72 -1.97 -6.34 -5.52
CA VAL A 72 -2.28 -4.99 -5.98
C VAL A 72 -3.21 -5.07 -7.18
N ILE A 73 -4.22 -4.19 -7.17
CA ILE A 73 -5.12 -4.02 -8.31
C ILE A 73 -4.95 -2.63 -8.90
N GLN A 74 -5.21 -2.53 -10.20
CA GLN A 74 -5.30 -1.22 -10.82
C GLN A 74 -6.63 -0.60 -10.44
N GLY A 75 -6.60 0.64 -9.97
CA GLY A 75 -7.81 1.33 -9.57
C GLY A 75 -7.59 2.82 -9.41
N ASP A 76 -8.71 3.53 -9.46
CA ASP A 76 -8.76 4.98 -9.30
C ASP A 76 -9.38 5.30 -7.94
N ALA A 77 -8.65 6.01 -7.09
CA ALA A 77 -9.14 6.40 -5.77
C ALA A 77 -10.43 7.24 -5.83
N ASP A 78 -10.63 7.97 -6.93
CA ASP A 78 -11.85 8.77 -7.10
C ASP A 78 -13.10 7.94 -7.31
N THR A 79 -12.98 6.72 -7.84
CA THR A 79 -14.14 5.93 -8.26
C THR A 79 -14.24 4.56 -7.60
N ASP A 80 -13.12 3.95 -7.24
CA ASP A 80 -13.10 2.52 -6.91
C ASP A 80 -13.19 2.22 -5.42
N LEU A 81 -12.93 3.19 -4.56
CA LEU A 81 -12.98 2.98 -3.11
C LEU A 81 -14.38 2.69 -2.59
N SER A 82 -15.40 3.15 -3.30
CA SER A 82 -16.79 2.92 -2.91
C SER A 82 -17.19 1.45 -2.91
N TYR A 83 -16.45 0.60 -3.62
CA TYR A 83 -16.72 -0.83 -3.68
C TYR A 83 -16.26 -1.60 -2.43
N TYR A 84 -15.40 -1.01 -1.61
CA TYR A 84 -14.95 -1.67 -0.40
C TYR A 84 -16.01 -1.57 0.71
N PRO A 85 -16.21 -2.65 1.45
CA PRO A 85 -17.14 -2.60 2.59
C PRO A 85 -16.58 -1.74 3.72
N ASP A 86 -17.49 -1.34 4.61
CA ASP A 86 -17.11 -0.58 5.80
C ASP A 86 -16.14 -1.41 6.65
N SER A 87 -15.16 -0.76 7.24
CA SER A 87 -14.19 -1.37 8.15
C SER A 87 -13.50 -2.60 7.56
N ALA A 88 -13.23 -2.57 6.24
CA ALA A 88 -12.56 -3.68 5.55
C ALA A 88 -11.10 -3.82 5.97
N PHE A 89 -10.48 -2.75 6.46
CA PHE A 89 -9.05 -2.71 6.79
C PHE A 89 -8.84 -2.13 8.18
N ASP A 90 -7.76 -2.56 8.82
CA ASP A 90 -7.35 -2.02 10.12
C ASP A 90 -6.59 -0.71 9.96
N PHE A 91 -5.85 -0.57 8.87
CA PHE A 91 -5.14 0.66 8.52
C PHE A 91 -5.32 0.94 7.04
N VAL A 92 -5.48 2.21 6.71
CA VAL A 92 -5.48 2.67 5.32
C VAL A 92 -4.40 3.71 5.18
N VAL A 93 -3.48 3.50 4.24
CA VAL A 93 -2.38 4.40 3.97
C VAL A 93 -2.69 5.15 2.68
N LEU A 94 -2.54 6.46 2.72
CA LEU A 94 -2.69 7.31 1.56
C LEU A 94 -1.34 7.91 1.23
N GLY A 95 -0.73 7.45 0.14
CA GLY A 95 0.55 7.97 -0.32
C GLY A 95 0.39 9.35 -0.93
N GLN A 96 0.83 9.54 -2.16
CA GLN A 96 0.69 10.82 -2.86
C GLN A 96 -0.64 10.94 -3.62
N THR A 97 -1.52 9.99 -3.42
CA THR A 97 -2.78 9.89 -4.17
C THR A 97 -3.67 11.10 -3.97
N LEU A 98 -3.72 11.67 -2.76
CA LEU A 98 -4.63 12.77 -2.46
C LEU A 98 -4.37 13.98 -3.35
N GLN A 99 -3.10 14.25 -3.66
CA GLN A 99 -2.73 15.38 -4.51
C GLN A 99 -3.17 15.20 -5.95
N ALA A 100 -3.33 13.95 -6.38
CA ALA A 100 -3.69 13.61 -7.75
C ALA A 100 -5.19 13.33 -7.93
N THR A 101 -5.97 13.34 -6.85
CA THR A 101 -7.40 13.04 -6.94
C THR A 101 -8.19 14.27 -7.40
N ARG A 102 -9.31 13.99 -8.07
CA ARG A 102 -10.23 15.04 -8.53
C ARG A 102 -11.19 15.46 -7.43
N ASN A 103 -11.44 14.60 -6.46
CA ASN A 103 -12.38 14.87 -5.37
C ASN A 103 -11.78 14.38 -4.04
N PRO A 104 -10.84 15.15 -3.45
CA PRO A 104 -10.17 14.74 -2.22
C PRO A 104 -11.13 14.49 -1.05
N LYS A 105 -12.20 15.28 -0.96
CA LYS A 105 -13.16 15.12 0.13
C LYS A 105 -13.84 13.75 0.08
N ALA A 106 -14.31 13.33 -1.11
CA ALA A 106 -14.96 12.03 -1.26
C ALA A 106 -13.98 10.88 -0.99
N VAL A 107 -12.72 11.03 -1.42
CA VAL A 107 -11.69 10.02 -1.13
C VAL A 107 -11.49 9.90 0.38
N LEU A 108 -11.33 11.01 1.10
CA LEU A 108 -11.15 10.99 2.55
C LEU A 108 -12.34 10.36 3.27
N GLU A 109 -13.56 10.67 2.84
CA GLU A 109 -14.76 10.07 3.42
C GLU A 109 -14.77 8.55 3.24
N ASN A 110 -14.40 8.06 2.06
CA ASN A 110 -14.28 6.63 1.83
C ASN A 110 -13.18 6.00 2.69
N LEU A 111 -12.04 6.67 2.86
CA LEU A 111 -10.95 6.15 3.69
C LEU A 111 -11.39 5.96 5.13
N VAL A 112 -12.13 6.93 5.67
CA VAL A 112 -12.66 6.83 7.04
C VAL A 112 -13.63 5.66 7.14
N ARG A 113 -14.48 5.46 6.13
CA ARG A 113 -15.49 4.41 6.12
C ARG A 113 -14.86 3.01 6.06
N ILE A 114 -13.88 2.80 5.19
CA ILE A 114 -13.31 1.46 4.96
C ILE A 114 -12.19 1.10 5.93
N GLY A 115 -11.63 2.10 6.61
CA GLY A 115 -10.55 1.92 7.60
C GLY A 115 -11.03 1.83 9.06
#